data_2567a8fdf0a9d76c0cc4af3d70366439
#
_entry.id   2567a8fdf0a9d76c0cc4af3d70366439
#
_cell.length_a   1.000
_cell.length_b   1.000
_cell.length_c   1.000
_cell.angle_alpha   90.00
_cell.angle_beta   90.00
_cell.angle_gamma   90.00
#
_symmetry.space_group_name_H-M   'P 1'
#
loop_
_entity.id
_entity.type
_entity.pdbx_description
1 polymer ?
#
loop_
_entity_poly.entity_id
_entity_poly.type
_entity_poly.pdbx_seq_one_letter_code
_entity_poly.pdbx_strand_id
1 'polypeptide(L)'
;DGTHRAVAKVCGQVPIAGISTGTNNAFPEHREPTITGLAVGLAATGRIPESVAFTFNKLLCVKINDGERSDIALVDVVVSTERYIGARALWRTDNLRELFVTFSDPEVIGMSAIAGLLEPVSRNDSGGLHVLLNVPEQAKTALQVPIAPGLITTVGVESWQQLEPGIPFTIRQSSGIIALDGERELEFGPEDTVQVKLYEKAFRTVNVGACMRHTGQHRLLVGAPLKC
;
A
#
# COMPACT_ATOMS: atom_id res chain seq x y z
N ASP A 1 -1.99 1.58 -8.29
CA ASP A 1 -1.65 2.19 -6.99
C ASP A 1 -1.35 3.68 -7.13
N GLY A 2 -0.55 4.14 -8.10
CA GLY A 2 -0.16 5.54 -8.24
C GLY A 2 -1.30 6.54 -8.31
N THR A 3 -2.39 6.25 -9.04
CA THR A 3 -3.58 7.12 -9.06
C THR A 3 -4.24 7.25 -7.68
N HIS A 4 -4.34 6.15 -6.93
CA HIS A 4 -4.91 6.17 -5.57
C HIS A 4 -4.04 6.97 -4.62
N ARG A 5 -2.71 6.85 -4.74
CA ARG A 5 -1.74 7.63 -3.99
C ARG A 5 -1.91 9.13 -4.26
N ALA A 6 -2.00 9.53 -5.53
CA ALA A 6 -2.23 10.93 -5.91
C ALA A 6 -3.54 11.50 -5.32
N VAL A 7 -4.62 10.72 -5.33
CA VAL A 7 -5.91 11.11 -4.73
C VAL A 7 -5.80 11.16 -3.21
N ALA A 8 -5.18 10.16 -2.57
CA ALA A 8 -5.04 10.08 -1.12
C ALA A 8 -4.25 11.28 -0.53
N LYS A 9 -3.33 11.89 -1.29
CA LYS A 9 -2.61 13.11 -0.88
C LYS A 9 -3.53 14.31 -0.65
N VAL A 10 -4.68 14.38 -1.31
CA VAL A 10 -5.52 15.57 -1.35
C VAL A 10 -6.98 15.33 -0.93
N CYS A 11 -7.41 14.07 -0.78
CA CYS A 11 -8.81 13.76 -0.46
C CYS A 11 -9.23 14.15 0.96
N GLY A 12 -8.28 14.36 1.88
CA GLY A 12 -8.58 14.67 3.28
C GLY A 12 -9.49 13.61 3.90
N GLN A 13 -10.65 14.03 4.37
CA GLN A 13 -11.65 13.13 4.98
C GLN A 13 -12.71 12.61 3.99
N VAL A 14 -12.64 13.01 2.71
CA VAL A 14 -13.57 12.50 1.69
C VAL A 14 -13.24 11.04 1.39
N PRO A 15 -14.21 10.11 1.57
CA PRO A 15 -13.97 8.71 1.25
C PRO A 15 -13.77 8.50 -0.25
N ILE A 16 -12.80 7.69 -0.63
CA ILE A 16 -12.52 7.34 -2.02
C ILE A 16 -12.94 5.88 -2.30
N ALA A 17 -13.33 5.61 -3.54
CA ALA A 17 -13.61 4.25 -4.01
C ALA A 17 -12.68 3.94 -5.17
N GLY A 18 -11.74 3.03 -4.95
CA GLY A 18 -10.81 2.59 -5.96
C GLY A 18 -11.34 1.44 -6.79
N ILE A 19 -11.15 1.50 -8.11
CA ILE A 19 -11.40 0.40 -9.02
C ILE A 19 -10.05 0.02 -9.64
N SER A 20 -9.65 -1.25 -9.44
CA SER A 20 -8.44 -1.77 -10.06
C SER A 20 -8.66 -1.97 -11.56
N THR A 21 -7.89 -1.27 -12.38
CA THR A 21 -7.86 -1.42 -13.84
C THR A 21 -6.48 -1.85 -14.35
N GLY A 22 -5.51 -1.97 -13.47
CA GLY A 22 -4.14 -2.37 -13.78
C GLY A 22 -3.85 -3.84 -13.45
N THR A 23 -2.68 -4.30 -13.87
CA THR A 23 -2.25 -5.71 -13.70
C THR A 23 -1.54 -6.00 -12.38
N ASN A 24 -1.02 -4.97 -11.69
CA ASN A 24 -0.17 -5.10 -10.50
C ASN A 24 -0.59 -4.13 -9.39
N ASN A 25 -1.88 -4.01 -9.12
CA ASN A 25 -2.37 -3.15 -8.05
C ASN A 25 -2.51 -3.96 -6.76
N ALA A 26 -1.78 -3.58 -5.72
CA ALA A 26 -1.90 -4.16 -4.39
C ALA A 26 -2.95 -3.42 -3.53
N PHE A 27 -3.16 -2.14 -3.74
CA PHE A 27 -4.09 -1.35 -2.93
C PHE A 27 -5.56 -1.50 -3.35
N PRO A 28 -5.98 -1.21 -4.62
CA PRO A 28 -7.37 -1.34 -5.02
C PRO A 28 -7.73 -2.80 -5.28
N GLU A 29 -8.86 -3.24 -4.74
CA GLU A 29 -9.40 -4.57 -5.03
C GLU A 29 -10.02 -4.62 -6.43
N HIS A 30 -9.92 -5.78 -7.09
CA HIS A 30 -10.66 -6.08 -8.31
C HIS A 30 -12.15 -6.15 -8.00
N ARG A 31 -12.93 -5.23 -8.55
CA ARG A 31 -14.38 -5.19 -8.36
C ARG A 31 -15.07 -4.78 -9.65
N GLU A 32 -16.28 -5.28 -9.83
CA GLU A 32 -17.14 -4.87 -10.92
C GLU A 32 -17.59 -3.41 -10.70
N PRO A 33 -17.43 -2.50 -11.69
CA PRO A 33 -17.69 -1.07 -11.54
C PRO A 33 -19.13 -0.71 -11.17
N THR A 34 -20.13 -1.44 -11.67
CA THR A 34 -21.55 -1.19 -11.37
C THR A 34 -21.83 -1.41 -9.87
N ILE A 35 -21.27 -2.49 -9.31
CA ILE A 35 -21.41 -2.80 -7.88
C ILE A 35 -20.70 -1.75 -7.02
N THR A 36 -19.52 -1.30 -7.46
CA THR A 36 -18.81 -0.21 -6.79
C THR A 36 -19.61 1.08 -6.81
N GLY A 37 -20.16 1.47 -7.97
CA GLY A 37 -20.99 2.67 -8.12
C GLY A 37 -22.26 2.61 -7.27
N LEU A 38 -22.90 1.46 -7.20
CA LEU A 38 -24.09 1.25 -6.36
C LEU A 38 -23.75 1.43 -4.87
N ALA A 39 -22.67 0.81 -4.39
CA ALA A 39 -22.21 0.95 -3.01
C ALA A 39 -21.87 2.41 -2.67
N VAL A 40 -21.15 3.11 -3.56
CA VAL A 40 -20.82 4.53 -3.41
C VAL A 40 -22.09 5.39 -3.33
N GLY A 41 -23.07 5.17 -4.21
CA GLY A 41 -24.33 5.92 -4.20
C GLY A 41 -25.12 5.71 -2.90
N LEU A 42 -25.21 4.48 -2.41
CA LEU A 42 -25.90 4.17 -1.16
C LEU A 42 -25.17 4.76 0.06
N ALA A 43 -23.84 4.74 0.08
CA ALA A 43 -23.03 5.35 1.13
C ALA A 43 -23.16 6.89 1.11
N ALA A 44 -23.03 7.51 -0.05
CA ALA A 44 -23.09 8.97 -0.21
C ALA A 44 -24.47 9.56 0.13
N THR A 45 -25.55 8.78 -0.05
CA THR A 45 -26.92 9.19 0.30
C THR A 45 -27.31 8.86 1.74
N GLY A 46 -26.36 8.37 2.58
CA GLY A 46 -26.61 8.03 3.97
C GLY A 46 -27.53 6.83 4.19
N ARG A 47 -27.76 6.02 3.17
CA ARG A 47 -28.59 4.80 3.28
C ARG A 47 -27.87 3.65 3.98
N ILE A 48 -26.57 3.76 4.13
CA ILE A 48 -25.70 2.82 4.86
C ILE A 48 -25.01 3.60 5.97
N PRO A 49 -25.01 3.10 7.22
CA PRO A 49 -24.30 3.73 8.33
C PRO A 49 -22.80 3.93 8.02
N GLU A 50 -22.21 5.05 8.41
CA GLU A 50 -20.79 5.37 8.15
C GLU A 50 -19.84 4.29 8.67
N SER A 51 -20.15 3.70 9.82
CA SER A 51 -19.37 2.62 10.42
C SER A 51 -19.32 1.34 9.58
N VAL A 52 -20.26 1.16 8.67
CA VAL A 52 -20.33 0.05 7.71
C VAL A 52 -19.76 0.48 6.35
N ALA A 53 -20.10 1.72 5.95
CA ALA A 53 -19.80 2.24 4.62
C ALA A 53 -18.31 2.50 4.39
N PHE A 54 -17.58 2.88 5.45
CA PHE A 54 -16.20 3.37 5.30
C PHE A 54 -15.20 2.57 6.12
N THR A 55 -14.01 2.41 5.54
CA THR A 55 -12.84 1.80 6.22
C THR A 55 -11.72 2.84 6.24
N PHE A 56 -11.06 2.98 7.40
CA PHE A 56 -9.82 3.73 7.50
C PHE A 56 -8.66 2.93 6.95
N ASN A 57 -7.75 3.61 6.28
CA ASN A 57 -6.56 3.00 5.69
C ASN A 57 -5.29 3.63 6.27
N LYS A 58 -4.23 2.82 6.22
CA LYS A 58 -2.86 3.20 6.60
C LYS A 58 -2.16 3.86 5.41
N LEU A 59 -1.13 4.67 5.70
CA LEU A 59 -0.15 5.12 4.71
C LEU A 59 1.23 5.23 5.35
N LEU A 60 2.26 5.16 4.52
CA LEU A 60 3.63 5.52 4.88
C LEU A 60 3.89 6.94 4.39
N CYS A 61 4.51 7.75 5.24
CA CYS A 61 5.01 9.08 4.87
C CYS A 61 6.54 9.03 4.89
N VAL A 62 7.16 9.40 3.79
CA VAL A 62 8.60 9.57 3.67
C VAL A 62 8.91 11.05 3.80
N LYS A 63 9.88 11.38 4.64
CA LYS A 63 10.41 12.74 4.81
C LYS A 63 11.91 12.74 4.64
N ILE A 64 12.41 13.71 3.90
CA ILE A 64 13.84 13.97 3.72
C ILE A 64 14.12 15.36 4.30
N ASN A 65 15.14 15.49 5.16
CA ASN A 65 15.57 16.72 5.81
C ASN A 65 14.43 17.47 6.52
N ASP A 66 13.82 16.79 7.52
CA ASP A 66 12.71 17.32 8.32
C ASP A 66 11.47 17.74 7.51
N GLY A 67 11.35 17.22 6.28
CA GLY A 67 10.17 17.41 5.43
C GLY A 67 10.35 18.46 4.34
N GLU A 68 11.59 18.91 4.06
CA GLU A 68 11.90 19.75 2.89
C GLU A 68 11.42 19.05 1.60
N ARG A 69 11.62 17.74 1.51
CA ARG A 69 11.01 16.86 0.49
C ARG A 69 10.21 15.77 1.19
N SER A 70 8.98 15.56 0.78
CA SER A 70 8.14 14.52 1.37
C SER A 70 7.17 13.94 0.36
N ASP A 71 6.85 12.67 0.53
CA ASP A 71 5.83 11.98 -0.23
C ASP A 71 5.21 10.84 0.59
N ILE A 72 4.13 10.22 0.06
CA ILE A 72 3.42 9.12 0.71
C ILE A 72 3.42 7.86 -0.15
N ALA A 73 3.25 6.71 0.50
CA ALA A 73 2.94 5.45 -0.15
C ALA A 73 1.74 4.79 0.54
N LEU A 74 0.91 4.08 -0.21
CA LEU A 74 -0.27 3.38 0.31
C LEU A 74 0.03 1.91 0.63
N VAL A 75 0.98 1.32 -0.07
CA VAL A 75 1.37 -0.09 0.04
C VAL A 75 2.78 -0.23 0.58
N ASP A 76 3.78 0.24 -0.18
CA ASP A 76 5.19 0.02 0.15
C ASP A 76 6.09 1.21 -0.14
N VAL A 77 7.18 1.29 0.63
CA VAL A 77 8.33 2.14 0.43
C VAL A 77 9.55 1.25 0.30
N VAL A 78 10.27 1.35 -0.81
CA VAL A 78 11.48 0.58 -1.09
C VAL A 78 12.69 1.50 -1.17
N VAL A 79 13.73 1.20 -0.42
CA VAL A 79 15.03 1.87 -0.49
C VAL A 79 15.98 1.04 -1.34
N SER A 80 16.54 1.66 -2.37
CA SER A 80 17.47 1.01 -3.31
C SER A 80 18.77 1.82 -3.45
N THR A 81 19.87 1.12 -3.71
CA THR A 81 21.18 1.75 -4.02
C THR A 81 21.30 2.25 -5.46
N GLU A 82 20.28 2.11 -6.30
CA GLU A 82 20.29 2.66 -7.65
C GLU A 82 20.42 4.19 -7.62
N ARG A 83 20.97 4.78 -8.71
CA ARG A 83 21.25 6.21 -8.77
C ARG A 83 20.37 7.00 -9.72
N TYR A 84 19.43 6.36 -10.41
CA TYR A 84 18.63 7.04 -11.44
C TYR A 84 17.14 6.82 -11.22
N ILE A 85 16.39 7.92 -11.19
CA ILE A 85 14.94 7.93 -11.27
C ILE A 85 14.51 7.49 -12.68
N GLY A 86 13.54 6.64 -12.79
CA GLY A 86 12.95 6.24 -14.07
C GLY A 86 11.80 5.26 -13.89
N ALA A 87 10.83 5.34 -14.80
CA ALA A 87 9.59 4.56 -14.79
C ALA A 87 9.77 3.03 -15.00
N ARG A 88 10.95 2.48 -14.77
CA ARG A 88 11.16 1.03 -14.82
C ARG A 88 10.85 0.44 -13.46
N ALA A 89 9.95 -0.53 -13.44
CA ALA A 89 9.68 -1.33 -12.26
C ALA A 89 10.97 -1.90 -11.66
N LEU A 90 11.03 -2.00 -10.34
CA LEU A 90 12.18 -2.54 -9.59
C LEU A 90 12.25 -4.07 -9.80
N TRP A 91 12.79 -4.51 -10.94
CA TRP A 91 12.93 -5.93 -11.25
C TRP A 91 14.22 -6.57 -10.68
N ARG A 92 15.20 -5.72 -10.31
CA ARG A 92 16.49 -6.19 -9.78
C ARG A 92 16.47 -6.12 -8.26
N THR A 93 16.56 -7.26 -7.63
CA THR A 93 16.52 -7.40 -6.17
C THR A 93 17.87 -7.14 -5.49
N ASP A 94 18.98 -7.22 -6.23
CA ASP A 94 20.33 -7.04 -5.71
C ASP A 94 20.61 -5.65 -5.14
N ASN A 95 19.88 -4.66 -5.61
CA ASN A 95 20.03 -3.25 -5.19
C ASN A 95 19.07 -2.85 -4.05
N LEU A 96 18.17 -3.72 -3.64
CA LEU A 96 17.22 -3.45 -2.56
C LEU A 96 17.93 -3.48 -1.21
N ARG A 97 17.58 -2.55 -0.34
CA ARG A 97 18.18 -2.44 1.01
C ARG A 97 17.15 -2.46 2.12
N GLU A 98 16.08 -1.71 1.98
CA GLU A 98 15.03 -1.67 2.99
C GLU A 98 13.65 -1.66 2.31
N LEU A 99 12.70 -2.33 2.92
CA LEU A 99 11.31 -2.35 2.51
C LEU A 99 10.44 -2.02 3.73
N PHE A 100 9.51 -1.10 3.57
CA PHE A 100 8.48 -0.77 4.54
C PHE A 100 7.12 -1.02 3.91
N VAL A 101 6.22 -1.67 4.61
CA VAL A 101 4.86 -1.93 4.11
C VAL A 101 3.80 -1.52 5.12
N THR A 102 2.67 -1.02 4.62
CA THR A 102 1.49 -0.73 5.44
C THR A 102 0.73 -1.99 5.82
N PHE A 103 0.71 -2.97 4.92
CA PHE A 103 0.17 -4.32 5.09
C PHE A 103 0.98 -5.29 4.22
N SER A 104 0.90 -6.56 4.54
CA SER A 104 1.62 -7.62 3.83
C SER A 104 0.70 -8.82 3.64
N ASP A 105 0.39 -9.10 2.39
CA ASP A 105 -0.51 -10.18 1.98
C ASP A 105 0.28 -11.17 1.13
N PRO A 106 0.30 -12.48 1.48
CA PRO A 106 1.02 -13.48 0.70
C PRO A 106 0.40 -13.76 -0.68
N GLU A 107 -0.82 -13.30 -0.93
CA GLU A 107 -1.52 -13.47 -2.22
C GLU A 107 -1.18 -12.39 -3.25
N VAL A 108 -0.42 -11.35 -2.87
CA VAL A 108 0.00 -10.27 -3.80
C VAL A 108 1.34 -10.59 -4.46
N ILE A 109 1.63 -9.88 -5.55
CA ILE A 109 2.93 -9.89 -6.24
C ILE A 109 3.62 -8.54 -6.08
N GLY A 110 4.91 -8.47 -6.36
CA GLY A 110 5.70 -7.24 -6.25
C GLY A 110 6.50 -7.17 -4.96
N MET A 111 6.92 -5.94 -4.59
CA MET A 111 7.80 -5.74 -3.43
C MET A 111 7.12 -6.10 -2.11
N SER A 112 5.85 -5.79 -1.95
CA SER A 112 5.08 -6.12 -0.74
C SER A 112 4.92 -7.63 -0.53
N ALA A 113 5.04 -8.47 -1.57
CA ALA A 113 5.06 -9.92 -1.44
C ALA A 113 6.24 -10.43 -0.58
N ILE A 114 7.37 -9.70 -0.58
CA ILE A 114 8.52 -10.03 0.29
C ILE A 114 8.07 -10.06 1.76
N ALA A 115 7.40 -9.02 2.18
CA ALA A 115 6.88 -8.91 3.55
C ALA A 115 5.77 -9.94 3.83
N GLY A 116 4.85 -10.16 2.87
CA GLY A 116 3.74 -11.12 3.00
C GLY A 116 4.19 -12.56 3.18
N LEU A 117 5.30 -12.94 2.54
CA LEU A 117 5.87 -14.29 2.68
C LEU A 117 6.76 -14.46 3.93
N LEU A 118 7.09 -13.38 4.63
CA LEU A 118 7.82 -13.41 5.90
C LEU A 118 6.87 -13.37 7.10
N GLU A 119 6.01 -12.37 7.13
CA GLU A 119 5.06 -12.14 8.22
C GLU A 119 3.82 -11.40 7.69
N PRO A 120 2.70 -12.09 7.47
CA PRO A 120 1.47 -11.45 7.02
C PRO A 120 0.94 -10.45 8.04
N VAL A 121 0.62 -9.24 7.58
CA VAL A 121 -0.02 -8.16 8.36
C VAL A 121 -1.26 -7.69 7.61
N SER A 122 -2.43 -7.86 8.21
CA SER A 122 -3.69 -7.45 7.60
C SER A 122 -3.78 -5.91 7.47
N ARG A 123 -4.58 -5.45 6.51
CA ARG A 123 -4.90 -4.02 6.36
C ARG A 123 -5.53 -3.42 7.62
N ASN A 124 -6.25 -4.25 8.40
CA ASN A 124 -6.97 -3.83 9.60
C ASN A 124 -6.14 -4.00 10.89
N ASP A 125 -5.02 -4.72 10.83
CA ASP A 125 -4.15 -4.88 11.99
C ASP A 125 -3.36 -3.59 12.23
N SER A 126 -3.03 -3.32 13.49
CA SER A 126 -2.17 -2.20 13.84
C SER A 126 -0.74 -2.43 13.33
N GLY A 127 -0.08 -1.35 12.96
CA GLY A 127 1.30 -1.40 12.49
C GLY A 127 1.45 -1.79 11.01
N GLY A 128 2.69 -2.03 10.65
CA GLY A 128 3.16 -2.49 9.36
C GLY A 128 4.42 -3.34 9.54
N LEU A 129 5.19 -3.55 8.48
CA LEU A 129 6.43 -4.30 8.57
C LEU A 129 7.59 -3.51 7.95
N HIS A 130 8.74 -3.55 8.59
CA HIS A 130 10.03 -3.14 8.05
C HIS A 130 10.89 -4.39 7.81
N VAL A 131 11.44 -4.50 6.61
CA VAL A 131 12.34 -5.60 6.21
C VAL A 131 13.68 -5.02 5.78
N LEU A 132 14.74 -5.50 6.39
CA LEU A 132 16.12 -5.20 5.99
C LEU A 132 16.58 -6.25 4.99
N LEU A 133 17.02 -5.79 3.83
CA LEU A 133 17.39 -6.61 2.67
C LEU A 133 18.89 -6.54 2.38
N ASN A 134 19.40 -7.58 1.72
CA ASN A 134 20.77 -7.65 1.24
C ASN A 134 20.82 -8.47 -0.07
N VAL A 135 21.99 -8.57 -0.68
CA VAL A 135 22.17 -9.50 -1.79
C VAL A 135 22.02 -10.95 -1.26
N PRO A 136 21.39 -11.87 -2.03
CA PRO A 136 21.06 -13.20 -1.54
C PRO A 136 22.24 -13.98 -0.98
N GLU A 137 23.43 -13.83 -1.58
CA GLU A 137 24.65 -14.53 -1.20
C GLU A 137 25.24 -14.07 0.15
N GLN A 138 24.84 -12.90 0.64
CA GLN A 138 25.32 -12.30 1.89
C GLN A 138 24.24 -12.24 2.97
N ALA A 139 23.01 -12.54 2.62
CA ALA A 139 21.87 -12.46 3.53
C ALA A 139 21.77 -13.67 4.45
N LYS A 140 21.14 -13.48 5.61
CA LYS A 140 20.86 -14.57 6.54
C LYS A 140 19.85 -15.59 6.00
N THR A 141 18.91 -15.12 5.19
CA THR A 141 17.84 -15.92 4.62
C THR A 141 17.65 -15.56 3.15
N ALA A 142 17.48 -16.55 2.29
CA ALA A 142 17.08 -16.39 0.90
C ALA A 142 15.60 -16.75 0.75
N LEU A 143 14.82 -15.81 0.21
CA LEU A 143 13.39 -15.95 0.04
C LEU A 143 13.04 -15.97 -1.47
N GLN A 144 12.22 -16.94 -1.90
CA GLN A 144 11.67 -16.98 -3.26
C GLN A 144 10.41 -16.14 -3.34
N VAL A 145 10.38 -15.09 -4.16
CA VAL A 145 9.32 -14.09 -4.18
C VAL A 145 8.78 -13.89 -5.60
N PRO A 146 7.44 -13.88 -5.79
CA PRO A 146 6.81 -13.49 -7.04
C PRO A 146 6.86 -11.97 -7.21
N ILE A 147 7.91 -11.46 -7.85
CA ILE A 147 8.12 -10.01 -8.05
C ILE A 147 7.23 -9.44 -9.15
N ALA A 148 6.89 -10.25 -10.13
CA ALA A 148 6.02 -9.84 -11.24
C ALA A 148 5.27 -11.07 -11.79
N PRO A 149 4.24 -10.86 -12.62
CA PRO A 149 3.52 -11.97 -13.23
C PRO A 149 4.46 -12.92 -13.95
N GLY A 150 4.50 -14.18 -13.51
CA GLY A 150 5.37 -15.22 -14.06
C GLY A 150 6.86 -15.11 -13.71
N LEU A 151 7.26 -14.14 -12.88
CA LEU A 151 8.65 -13.94 -12.44
C LEU A 151 8.80 -14.19 -10.95
N ILE A 152 9.43 -15.30 -10.59
CA ILE A 152 9.88 -15.60 -9.23
C ILE A 152 11.38 -15.35 -9.16
N THR A 153 11.82 -14.59 -8.15
CA THR A 153 13.24 -14.29 -7.95
C THR A 153 13.66 -14.53 -6.50
N THR A 154 14.95 -14.67 -6.28
CA THR A 154 15.49 -14.79 -4.92
C THR A 154 15.79 -13.41 -4.35
N VAL A 155 15.34 -13.17 -3.12
CA VAL A 155 15.61 -11.96 -2.36
C VAL A 155 16.34 -12.33 -1.09
N GLY A 156 17.41 -11.60 -0.77
CA GLY A 156 18.14 -11.77 0.48
C GLY A 156 17.50 -10.97 1.62
N VAL A 157 17.21 -11.62 2.74
CA VAL A 157 16.61 -11.02 3.93
C VAL A 157 17.57 -11.10 5.10
N GLU A 158 17.91 -9.97 5.71
CA GLU A 158 18.72 -9.88 6.93
C GLU A 158 17.88 -10.00 8.20
N SER A 159 16.79 -9.25 8.25
CA SER A 159 15.87 -9.21 9.41
C SER A 159 14.58 -8.51 9.03
N TRP A 160 13.55 -8.71 9.85
CA TRP A 160 12.32 -7.93 9.79
C TRP A 160 11.82 -7.64 11.19
N GLN A 161 11.01 -6.59 11.31
CA GLN A 161 10.39 -6.17 12.55
C GLN A 161 9.10 -5.41 12.29
N GLN A 162 8.22 -5.37 13.26
CA GLN A 162 7.01 -4.56 13.19
C GLN A 162 7.36 -3.07 13.12
N LEU A 163 6.61 -2.34 12.31
CA LEU A 163 6.67 -0.89 12.18
C LEU A 163 5.56 -0.28 13.03
N GLU A 164 5.95 0.38 14.11
CA GLU A 164 5.01 0.99 15.05
C GLU A 164 4.37 2.25 14.46
N PRO A 165 3.03 2.39 14.56
CA PRO A 165 2.36 3.60 14.10
C PRO A 165 2.82 4.86 14.83
N GLY A 166 3.02 5.92 14.07
CA GLY A 166 3.38 7.22 14.63
C GLY A 166 4.86 7.38 15.00
N ILE A 167 5.65 6.31 15.06
CA ILE A 167 7.09 6.37 15.35
C ILE A 167 7.87 6.53 14.04
N PRO A 168 8.69 7.59 13.89
CA PRO A 168 9.54 7.73 12.70
C PRO A 168 10.68 6.72 12.74
N PHE A 169 10.92 6.06 11.61
CA PHE A 169 12.03 5.16 11.41
C PHE A 169 13.04 5.82 10.46
N THR A 170 14.29 6.01 10.92
CA THR A 170 15.36 6.54 10.08
C THR A 170 15.99 5.39 9.30
N ILE A 171 16.06 5.51 7.95
CA ILE A 171 16.67 4.48 7.10
C ILE A 171 18.17 4.37 7.36
N ARG A 172 18.74 3.21 7.06
CA ARG A 172 20.17 2.92 7.27
C ARG A 172 21.04 3.28 6.07
N GLN A 173 20.43 3.27 4.88
CA GLN A 173 21.15 3.54 3.64
C GLN A 173 21.52 5.04 3.56
N SER A 174 22.78 5.35 3.21
CA SER A 174 23.29 6.73 3.16
C SER A 174 22.98 7.46 1.85
N SER A 175 22.71 6.74 0.77
CA SER A 175 22.36 7.36 -0.53
C SER A 175 21.65 6.37 -1.42
N GLY A 176 20.79 6.87 -2.30
CA GLY A 176 20.05 6.00 -3.22
C GLY A 176 18.75 6.59 -3.70
N ILE A 177 17.82 5.73 -4.01
CA ILE A 177 16.47 6.05 -4.48
C ILE A 177 15.42 5.43 -3.56
N ILE A 178 14.35 6.14 -3.38
CA ILE A 178 13.15 5.65 -2.71
C ILE A 178 12.06 5.46 -3.77
N ALA A 179 11.54 4.25 -3.84
CA ALA A 179 10.36 3.94 -4.63
C ALA A 179 9.15 3.89 -3.71
N LEU A 180 8.02 4.41 -4.20
CA LEU A 180 6.74 4.52 -3.51
C LEU A 180 5.68 3.80 -4.35
N ASP A 181 5.06 2.75 -3.79
CA ASP A 181 4.07 1.93 -4.49
C ASP A 181 4.56 1.42 -5.87
N GLY A 182 5.84 1.03 -5.93
CA GLY A 182 6.50 0.52 -7.14
C GLY A 182 7.03 1.58 -8.12
N GLU A 183 6.85 2.88 -7.85
CA GLU A 183 7.36 3.98 -8.66
C GLU A 183 8.56 4.66 -7.99
N ARG A 184 9.62 4.95 -8.75
CA ARG A 184 10.84 5.63 -8.24
C ARG A 184 10.62 7.13 -8.21
N GLU A 185 10.57 7.72 -7.00
CA GLU A 185 10.09 9.08 -6.81
C GLU A 185 11.12 10.03 -6.18
N LEU A 186 11.92 9.56 -5.25
CA LEU A 186 12.80 10.43 -4.46
C LEU A 186 14.23 9.93 -4.50
N GLU A 187 15.17 10.84 -4.77
CA GLU A 187 16.62 10.62 -4.60
C GLU A 187 17.07 11.20 -3.27
N PHE A 188 18.07 10.57 -2.65
CA PHE A 188 18.74 11.09 -1.45
C PHE A 188 20.22 10.79 -1.48
N GLY A 189 21.00 11.68 -0.87
CA GLY A 189 22.46 11.64 -0.79
C GLY A 189 22.98 11.46 0.63
N PRO A 190 24.31 11.42 0.80
CA PRO A 190 24.95 11.17 2.11
C PRO A 190 24.64 12.21 3.19
N GLU A 191 24.30 13.44 2.80
CA GLU A 191 23.95 14.53 3.70
C GLU A 191 22.45 14.54 4.06
N ASP A 192 21.64 13.70 3.40
CA ASP A 192 20.21 13.65 3.63
C ASP A 192 19.86 12.71 4.80
N THR A 193 18.95 13.17 5.65
CA THR A 193 18.32 12.33 6.65
C THR A 193 16.94 11.92 6.15
N VAL A 194 16.72 10.61 5.97
CA VAL A 194 15.46 10.07 5.48
C VAL A 194 14.75 9.35 6.59
N GLN A 195 13.46 9.68 6.78
CA GLN A 195 12.58 9.06 7.75
C GLN A 195 11.32 8.52 7.08
N VAL A 196 10.94 7.32 7.49
CA VAL A 196 9.67 6.68 7.10
C VAL A 196 8.79 6.57 8.35
N LYS A 197 7.54 6.99 8.23
CA LYS A 197 6.58 6.96 9.33
C LYS A 197 5.25 6.38 8.88
N LEU A 198 4.75 5.40 9.62
CA LEU A 198 3.43 4.81 9.41
C LEU A 198 2.35 5.66 10.10
N TYR A 199 1.31 5.98 9.35
CA TYR A 199 0.09 6.60 9.86
C TYR A 199 -1.08 5.64 9.72
N GLU A 200 -1.81 5.44 10.80
CA GLU A 200 -3.10 4.76 10.78
C GLU A 200 -4.24 5.76 10.62
N LYS A 201 -5.39 5.29 10.14
CA LYS A 201 -6.58 6.12 9.94
C LYS A 201 -6.30 7.39 9.12
N ALA A 202 -5.40 7.29 8.16
CA ALA A 202 -4.89 8.42 7.40
C ALA A 202 -5.91 8.95 6.39
N PHE A 203 -6.66 8.06 5.76
CA PHE A 203 -7.73 8.39 4.81
C PHE A 203 -8.81 7.30 4.82
N ARG A 204 -9.95 7.55 4.19
CA ARG A 204 -11.08 6.63 4.16
C ARG A 204 -11.35 6.10 2.76
N THR A 205 -11.75 4.82 2.70
CA THR A 205 -12.28 4.21 1.47
C THR A 205 -13.68 3.70 1.69
N VAL A 206 -14.48 3.62 0.62
CA VAL A 206 -15.78 2.96 0.64
C VAL A 206 -15.58 1.45 0.72
N ASN A 207 -16.11 0.82 1.75
CA ASN A 207 -16.12 -0.63 1.89
C ASN A 207 -17.23 -1.24 1.05
N VAL A 208 -16.97 -1.44 -0.24
CA VAL A 208 -17.97 -1.94 -1.19
C VAL A 208 -18.59 -3.27 -0.75
N GLY A 209 -17.77 -4.19 -0.25
CA GLY A 209 -18.24 -5.49 0.22
C GLY A 209 -19.19 -5.38 1.42
N ALA A 210 -18.86 -4.55 2.41
CA ALA A 210 -19.71 -4.31 3.57
C ALA A 210 -21.01 -3.57 3.17
N CYS A 211 -20.91 -2.57 2.30
CA CYS A 211 -22.06 -1.85 1.77
C CYS A 211 -23.05 -2.80 1.10
N MET A 212 -22.58 -3.68 0.23
CA MET A 212 -23.46 -4.58 -0.49
C MET A 212 -24.05 -5.69 0.39
N ARG A 213 -23.29 -6.20 1.36
CA ARG A 213 -23.85 -7.13 2.38
C ARG A 213 -24.96 -6.47 3.19
N HIS A 214 -24.72 -5.25 3.69
CA HIS A 214 -25.71 -4.46 4.41
C HIS A 214 -26.96 -4.20 3.56
N THR A 215 -26.78 -3.84 2.29
CA THR A 215 -27.85 -3.63 1.32
C THR A 215 -28.74 -4.87 1.17
N GLY A 216 -28.14 -6.04 1.03
CA GLY A 216 -28.88 -7.31 0.94
C GLY A 216 -29.62 -7.66 2.23
N GLN A 217 -28.95 -7.57 3.38
CA GLN A 217 -29.53 -7.89 4.69
C GLN A 217 -30.73 -7.00 5.03
N HIS A 218 -30.64 -5.70 4.69
CA HIS A 218 -31.71 -4.73 4.98
C HIS A 218 -32.65 -4.49 3.80
N ARG A 219 -32.52 -5.26 2.69
CA ARG A 219 -33.38 -5.19 1.51
C ARG A 219 -33.50 -3.77 0.94
N LEU A 220 -32.43 -2.99 0.96
CA LEU A 220 -32.46 -1.57 0.59
C LEU A 220 -32.84 -1.30 -0.89
N LEU A 221 -32.74 -2.30 -1.75
CA LEU A 221 -33.09 -2.23 -3.17
C LEU A 221 -34.40 -2.95 -3.51
N VAL A 222 -35.11 -3.48 -2.50
CA VAL A 222 -36.41 -4.09 -2.71
C VAL A 222 -37.45 -2.97 -2.83
N GLY A 223 -38.02 -2.82 -4.01
CA GLY A 223 -39.11 -1.88 -4.31
C GLY A 223 -40.47 -2.55 -4.27
N ALA A 224 -41.54 -1.74 -4.30
CA ALA A 224 -42.89 -2.24 -4.55
C ALA A 224 -42.97 -2.82 -5.97
N PRO A 225 -43.80 -3.86 -6.22
CA PRO A 225 -43.98 -4.37 -7.58
C PRO A 225 -44.49 -3.26 -8.49
N LEU A 226 -43.91 -3.19 -9.69
CA LEU A 226 -44.44 -2.31 -10.73
C LEU A 226 -45.88 -2.71 -11.01
N LYS A 227 -46.82 -1.79 -10.77
CA LYS A 227 -48.22 -2.01 -11.22
C LYS A 227 -48.22 -1.85 -12.72
N CYS A 228 -48.40 -2.94 -13.45
CA CYS A 228 -48.69 -2.90 -14.89
C CYS A 228 -50.08 -2.29 -15.14
#